data_523c5f8e6645e247e45ff85b60102216
#
_entry.id   523c5f8e6645e247e45ff85b60102216
#
_cell.length_a   1.000
_cell.length_b   1.000
_cell.length_c   1.000
_cell.angle_alpha   90.00
_cell.angle_beta   90.00
_cell.angle_gamma   90.00
#
_symmetry.space_group_name_H-M   'P 1'
#
loop_
_entity.id
_entity.type
_entity.pdbx_description
1 polymer ?
#
loop_
_entity_poly.entity_id
_entity_poly.type
_entity_poly.pdbx_seq_one_letter_code
_entity_poly.pdbx_strand_id
1 'polypeptide(L)' 'FEISDTVSLIELMPKKEWVGRTLKELNLRKEYKINVIAVKEENDVNGVMDPDIPFKADCPLIITVKKTDLKRLM' A
#
# COMPACT_ATOMS: atom_id res chain seq x y z
N PHE A 1 -5.54 -4.23 -11.40
CA PHE A 1 -5.95 -3.20 -12.35
C PHE A 1 -4.75 -2.49 -12.92
N GLU A 2 -4.68 -2.42 -14.22
CA GLU A 2 -3.58 -1.74 -14.92
C GLU A 2 -3.94 -0.29 -15.18
N ILE A 3 -3.10 0.64 -14.66
CA ILE A 3 -3.25 2.06 -14.94
C ILE A 3 -2.61 2.38 -16.29
N SER A 4 -1.48 1.71 -16.57
CA SER A 4 -0.74 1.86 -17.81
C SER A 4 0.02 0.58 -18.09
N ASP A 5 0.80 0.55 -19.18
CA ASP A 5 1.63 -0.60 -19.51
C ASP A 5 2.72 -0.88 -18.47
N THR A 6 3.06 0.13 -17.66
CA THR A 6 4.17 0.02 -16.71
C THR A 6 3.76 0.12 -15.25
N VAL A 7 2.56 0.63 -14.96
CA VAL A 7 2.08 0.85 -13.59
C VAL A 7 0.79 0.09 -13.34
N SER A 8 0.75 -0.60 -12.23
CA SER A 8 -0.44 -1.34 -11.77
C SER A 8 -1.01 -0.73 -10.51
N LEU A 9 -2.33 -0.81 -10.39
CA LEU A 9 -3.05 -0.52 -9.15
C LEU A 9 -3.46 -1.86 -8.56
N ILE A 10 -3.01 -2.15 -7.34
CA ILE A 10 -3.32 -3.42 -6.71
C ILE A 10 -3.79 -3.23 -5.28
N GLU A 11 -4.55 -4.20 -4.80
CA GLU A 11 -4.94 -4.31 -3.41
C GLU A 11 -4.10 -5.39 -2.77
N LEU A 12 -3.49 -5.08 -1.62
CA LEU A 12 -2.70 -6.09 -0.91
C LEU A 12 -2.86 -5.92 0.59
N MET A 13 -2.71 -7.02 1.31
CA MET A 13 -2.68 -6.97 2.76
C MET A 13 -1.33 -6.42 3.23
N PRO A 14 -1.30 -5.65 4.32
CA PRO A 14 -0.04 -5.16 4.85
C PRO A 14 0.88 -6.32 5.21
N LYS A 15 2.16 -6.16 4.95
CA LYS A 15 3.14 -7.13 5.40
C LYS A 15 3.15 -7.18 6.93
N LYS A 16 3.49 -8.31 7.49
CA LYS A 16 3.51 -8.51 8.95
C LYS A 16 4.32 -7.43 9.66
N GLU A 17 5.45 -7.06 9.11
CA GLU A 17 6.33 -6.04 9.70
C GLU A 17 5.80 -4.61 9.55
N TRP A 18 4.74 -4.41 8.74
CA TRP A 18 4.12 -3.09 8.58
C TRP A 18 3.00 -2.85 9.59
N VAL A 19 2.44 -3.91 10.14
CA VAL A 19 1.30 -3.80 11.06
C VAL A 19 1.73 -3.08 12.33
N GLY A 20 0.93 -2.08 12.71
CA GLY A 20 1.22 -1.25 13.88
C GLY A 20 2.18 -0.10 13.62
N ARG A 21 2.69 -0.01 12.40
CA ARG A 21 3.57 1.08 12.01
C ARG A 21 2.87 2.00 11.03
N THR A 22 3.34 3.24 10.95
CA THR A 22 2.72 4.24 10.10
C THR A 22 3.43 4.32 8.75
N LEU A 23 2.72 4.86 7.76
CA LEU A 23 3.31 5.11 6.45
C LEU A 23 4.55 6.00 6.55
N LYS A 24 4.49 6.99 7.44
CA LYS A 24 5.60 7.90 7.67
C LYS A 24 6.85 7.18 8.18
N GLU A 25 6.67 6.19 9.06
CA GLU A 25 7.78 5.43 9.62
C GLU A 25 8.41 4.47 8.62
N LEU A 26 7.60 3.88 7.76
CA LEU A 26 8.01 2.75 6.92
C LEU A 26 8.78 3.12 5.67
N ASN A 27 8.62 4.36 5.19
CA ASN A 27 9.31 4.81 3.98
C ASN A 27 9.14 3.84 2.79
N LEU A 28 7.88 3.43 2.54
CA LEU A 28 7.58 2.39 1.54
C LEU A 28 7.93 2.80 0.12
N ARG A 29 7.87 4.09 -0.17
CA ARG A 29 8.21 4.60 -1.49
C ARG A 29 9.66 4.31 -1.84
N LYS A 30 10.54 4.42 -0.86
CA LYS A 30 11.98 4.14 -1.04
C LYS A 30 12.27 2.64 -1.00
N GLU A 31 11.71 1.94 -0.02
CA GLU A 31 12.03 0.54 0.21
C GLU A 31 11.40 -0.41 -0.81
N TYR A 32 10.17 -0.13 -1.23
CA TYR A 32 9.42 -1.01 -2.12
C TYR A 32 8.99 -0.36 -3.43
N LYS A 33 9.27 0.93 -3.60
CA LYS A 33 8.86 1.69 -4.79
C LYS A 33 7.35 1.69 -5.01
N ILE A 34 6.59 1.74 -3.93
CA ILE A 34 5.13 1.76 -3.99
C ILE A 34 4.58 3.07 -3.44
N ASN A 35 3.37 3.41 -3.88
CA ASN A 35 2.59 4.50 -3.29
C ASN A 35 1.33 3.90 -2.70
N VAL A 36 1.08 4.18 -1.41
CA VAL A 36 -0.17 3.78 -0.77
C VAL A 36 -1.15 4.92 -0.98
N ILE A 37 -2.23 4.65 -1.70
CA ILE A 37 -3.21 5.67 -2.05
C ILE A 37 -4.49 5.59 -1.22
N ALA A 38 -4.77 4.43 -0.63
CA ALA A 38 -5.97 4.25 0.17
C ALA A 38 -5.83 3.06 1.10
N VAL A 39 -6.68 3.05 2.14
CA VAL A 39 -6.84 1.90 3.04
C VAL A 39 -8.30 1.48 2.98
N LYS A 40 -8.53 0.18 2.86
CA LYS A 40 -9.89 -0.37 2.81
C LYS A 40 -10.29 -0.83 4.19
N GLU A 41 -11.35 -0.23 4.74
CA GLU A 41 -11.88 -0.61 6.05
C GLU A 41 -13.35 -0.98 5.91
N GLU A 42 -13.74 -2.15 6.39
CA GLU A 42 -15.13 -2.60 6.43
C GLU A 42 -15.90 -2.40 5.13
N ASN A 43 -15.35 -2.82 4.01
CA ASN A 43 -15.97 -2.66 2.69
C ASN A 43 -16.01 -1.22 2.18
N ASP A 44 -15.41 -0.28 2.90
CA ASP A 44 -15.31 1.09 2.46
C ASP A 44 -13.85 1.44 2.21
N VAL A 45 -13.63 2.39 1.30
CA VAL A 45 -12.28 2.82 0.94
C VAL A 45 -12.07 4.23 1.47
N ASN A 46 -11.08 4.37 2.36
CA ASN A 46 -10.66 5.69 2.79
C ASN A 46 -9.66 6.22 1.76
N GLY A 47 -10.13 7.13 0.93
CA GLY A 47 -9.34 7.68 -0.17
C GLY A 47 -8.34 8.75 0.25
N VAL A 48 -8.33 9.12 1.52
CA VAL A 48 -7.36 10.09 2.03
C VAL A 48 -6.45 9.36 3.01
N MET A 49 -5.20 9.17 2.61
CA MET A 49 -4.24 8.45 3.42
C MET A 49 -3.62 9.37 4.47
N ASP A 50 -3.82 9.03 5.75
CA ASP A 50 -3.18 9.74 6.84
C ASP A 50 -1.87 9.03 7.19
N PRO A 51 -0.71 9.66 6.98
CA PRO A 51 0.58 9.01 7.22
C PRO A 51 0.89 8.74 8.69
N ASP A 52 0.09 9.28 9.60
CA ASP A 52 0.30 9.10 11.04
C ASP A 52 -0.57 7.99 11.65
N ILE A 53 -1.44 7.35 10.87
CA ILE A 53 -2.28 6.27 11.37
C ILE A 53 -1.59 4.92 11.09
N PRO A 54 -1.40 4.08 12.14
CA PRO A 54 -0.78 2.77 11.96
C PRO A 54 -1.60 1.84 11.07
N PHE A 55 -0.91 1.01 10.29
CA PHE A 55 -1.57 -0.02 9.49
C PHE A 55 -2.14 -1.12 10.39
N LYS A 56 -3.29 -1.65 9.98
CA LYS A 56 -3.96 -2.75 10.68
C LYS A 56 -3.86 -4.02 9.85
N ALA A 57 -3.72 -5.15 10.53
CA ALA A 57 -3.53 -6.44 9.88
C ALA A 57 -4.69 -6.83 8.95
N ASP A 58 -5.91 -6.39 9.27
CA ASP A 58 -7.12 -6.77 8.56
C ASP A 58 -7.62 -5.74 7.56
N CYS A 59 -6.84 -4.68 7.33
CA CYS A 59 -7.22 -3.60 6.43
C CYS A 59 -6.33 -3.59 5.20
N PRO A 60 -6.83 -4.07 4.05
CA PRO A 60 -6.05 -4.05 2.81
C PRO A 60 -5.65 -2.64 2.39
N LEU A 61 -4.52 -2.56 1.73
CA LEU A 61 -4.01 -1.32 1.17
C LEU A 61 -4.24 -1.31 -0.33
N ILE A 62 -4.56 -0.14 -0.86
CA ILE A 62 -4.62 0.06 -2.30
C ILE A 62 -3.38 0.85 -2.68
N ILE A 63 -2.56 0.27 -3.55
CA ILE A 63 -1.28 0.85 -3.90
C ILE A 63 -1.10 0.94 -5.40
N THR A 64 -0.19 1.81 -5.81
CA THR A 64 0.33 1.81 -7.17
C THR A 64 1.78 1.33 -7.13
N VAL A 65 2.16 0.55 -8.11
CA VAL A 65 3.51 0.00 -8.22
C VAL A 65 3.86 -0.23 -9.67
N LYS A 66 5.13 -0.03 -10.03
CA LYS A 66 5.61 -0.39 -11.36
C LYS A 66 5.67 -1.91 -11.46
N LYS A 67 5.31 -2.46 -12.61
CA LYS A 67 5.34 -3.91 -12.83
C LYS A 67 6.71 -4.49 -12.57
N THR A 68 7.77 -3.75 -12.91
CA THR A 68 9.15 -4.19 -12.68
C THR A 68 9.51 -4.27 -11.20
N ASP A 69 8.80 -3.54 -10.34
CA ASP A 69 9.07 -3.51 -8.91
C ASP A 69 8.14 -4.41 -8.10
N LEU A 70 7.18 -5.04 -8.78
CA LEU A 70 6.18 -5.88 -8.12
C LEU A 70 6.79 -7.04 -7.34
N LYS A 71 7.91 -7.55 -7.82
CA LYS A 71 8.62 -8.66 -7.18
C LYS A 71 9.08 -8.35 -5.76
N ARG A 72 9.31 -7.08 -5.45
CA ARG A 72 9.75 -6.66 -4.13
C ARG A 72 8.69 -6.89 -3.06
N LEU A 73 7.43 -7.02 -3.48
CA LEU A 73 6.29 -7.20 -2.59
C LEU A 73 5.99 -8.68 -2.32
N MET A 74 6.57 -9.56 -3.12
CA MET A 74 6.21 -10.99 -3.10
C MET A 74 7.19 -11.85 -2.32
#